data_f85727d6052694c6ac47c66f34045930
#
_entry.id   f85727d6052694c6ac47c66f34045930
#
_cell.length_a   1.000
_cell.length_b   1.000
_cell.length_c   1.000
_cell.angle_alpha   90.00
_cell.angle_beta   90.00
_cell.angle_gamma   90.00
#
_symmetry.space_group_name_H-M   'P 1'
#
loop_
_entity.id
_entity.type
_entity.pdbx_description
1 polymer ?
#
loop_
_entity_poly.entity_id
_entity_poly.type
_entity_poly.pdbx_seq_one_letter_code
_entity_poly.pdbx_strand_id
1 'polypeptide(L)'
;MGKKQLMDQELFNPQSSSVSSSRIIYTPSTFARTSLLHLQEVGSLQAVHPHISQRENLVSFLCFIVLSGEGELSYEGQTYQLHAGDCVFIDCRKAYSHSTSNDLWSLQWCHFYAPSLPAVYEKYKERGGRPVFHPDDLTPFRLLLTDLYNLASSSDYIRDMRINEKLGTLLTLLMEQSWH
;
A
#
# COMPACT_ATOMS: atom_id res chain seq x y z
N MET A 1 8.74 22.34 4.01
CA MET A 1 8.56 21.00 3.45
C MET A 1 9.91 20.36 3.21
N GLY A 2 10.19 19.22 3.81
CA GLY A 2 11.46 18.50 3.62
C GLY A 2 11.50 17.80 2.26
N LYS A 3 12.74 17.48 1.78
CA LYS A 3 12.98 16.70 0.54
C LYS A 3 12.11 15.45 0.42
N LYS A 4 11.75 14.82 1.55
CA LYS A 4 10.94 13.62 1.65
C LYS A 4 9.51 13.84 1.17
N GLN A 5 8.91 14.97 1.54
CA GLN A 5 7.54 15.30 1.16
C GLN A 5 7.42 15.66 -0.33
N LEU A 6 8.48 16.24 -0.90
CA LEU A 6 8.59 16.50 -2.33
C LEU A 6 8.70 15.19 -3.14
N MET A 7 9.51 14.23 -2.68
CA MET A 7 9.64 12.92 -3.33
C MET A 7 8.31 12.15 -3.29
N ASP A 8 7.58 12.21 -2.16
CA ASP A 8 6.28 11.57 -2.04
C ASP A 8 5.26 12.16 -3.02
N GLN A 9 5.34 13.47 -3.29
CA GLN A 9 4.47 14.13 -4.26
C GLN A 9 4.84 13.77 -5.71
N GLU A 10 6.12 13.61 -6.01
CA GLU A 10 6.58 13.25 -7.35
C GLU A 10 6.18 11.84 -7.75
N LEU A 11 6.21 10.88 -6.79
CA LEU A 11 6.01 9.47 -7.08
C LEU A 11 4.57 9.12 -7.47
N PHE A 12 3.58 9.82 -6.91
CA PHE A 12 2.16 9.56 -7.16
C PHE A 12 1.42 10.81 -7.61
N ASN A 13 2.15 11.82 -8.12
CA ASN A 13 1.54 13.04 -8.60
C ASN A 13 0.76 12.77 -9.90
N PRO A 14 -0.56 13.06 -9.96
CA PRO A 14 -1.33 12.87 -11.19
C PRO A 14 -0.82 13.68 -12.38
N GLN A 15 -0.01 14.72 -12.12
CA GLN A 15 0.63 15.54 -13.17
C GLN A 15 1.95 14.97 -13.65
N SER A 16 2.46 13.88 -13.05
CA SER A 16 3.64 13.20 -13.53
C SER A 16 3.41 12.63 -14.92
N SER A 17 4.33 12.88 -15.86
CA SER A 17 4.26 12.36 -17.21
C SER A 17 4.38 10.83 -17.29
N SER A 18 4.84 10.16 -16.22
CA SER A 18 5.09 8.71 -16.19
C SER A 18 3.92 7.89 -15.66
N VAL A 19 2.95 8.50 -14.96
CA VAL A 19 1.82 7.80 -14.40
C VAL A 19 0.52 8.61 -14.52
N SER A 20 -0.60 7.89 -14.66
CA SER A 20 -1.94 8.43 -14.47
C SER A 20 -2.45 7.85 -13.16
N SER A 21 -2.85 8.69 -12.21
CA SER A 21 -3.23 8.22 -10.89
C SER A 21 -4.48 8.90 -10.33
N SER A 22 -5.17 8.17 -9.46
CA SER A 22 -6.25 8.67 -8.62
C SER A 22 -5.86 8.36 -7.18
N ARG A 23 -5.60 9.40 -6.38
CA ARG A 23 -4.99 9.27 -5.07
C ARG A 23 -5.64 10.20 -4.06
N ILE A 24 -5.84 9.69 -2.85
CA ILE A 24 -6.28 10.49 -1.73
C ILE A 24 -5.23 10.42 -0.63
N ILE A 25 -4.68 11.57 -0.25
CA ILE A 25 -3.90 11.73 0.98
C ILE A 25 -4.91 12.00 2.09
N TYR A 26 -5.03 11.06 3.01
CA TYR A 26 -6.06 11.08 4.05
C TYR A 26 -5.48 11.57 5.36
N THR A 27 -6.17 12.50 6.00
CA THR A 27 -5.79 13.00 7.33
C THR A 27 -6.77 12.42 8.36
N PRO A 28 -6.34 11.40 9.12
CA PRO A 28 -7.19 10.85 10.18
C PRO A 28 -7.32 11.83 11.33
N SER A 29 -8.37 11.66 12.16
CA SER A 29 -8.50 12.38 13.41
C SER A 29 -7.34 12.04 14.37
N THR A 30 -7.11 12.89 15.37
CA THR A 30 -6.10 12.62 16.41
C THR A 30 -6.42 11.31 17.13
N PHE A 31 -7.69 11.07 17.43
CA PHE A 31 -8.15 9.82 18.05
C PHE A 31 -7.77 8.60 17.17
N ALA A 32 -8.04 8.66 15.89
CA ALA A 32 -7.74 7.55 14.97
C ALA A 32 -6.23 7.28 14.90
N ARG A 33 -5.41 8.33 14.83
CA ARG A 33 -3.94 8.17 14.78
C ARG A 33 -3.35 7.50 16.00
N THR A 34 -3.94 7.73 17.16
CA THR A 34 -3.42 7.20 18.42
C THR A 34 -4.05 5.89 18.84
N SER A 35 -5.24 5.56 18.35
CA SER A 35 -6.06 4.50 18.92
C SER A 35 -6.55 3.45 17.91
N LEU A 36 -6.49 3.74 16.62
CA LEU A 36 -7.05 2.88 15.57
C LEU A 36 -6.02 2.51 14.52
N LEU A 37 -6.34 1.47 13.76
CA LEU A 37 -5.77 1.32 12.43
C LEU A 37 -6.26 2.52 11.61
N HIS A 38 -5.33 3.28 11.04
CA HIS A 38 -5.69 4.48 10.31
C HIS A 38 -5.04 4.55 8.94
N LEU A 39 -5.74 5.18 8.04
CA LEU A 39 -5.32 5.36 6.67
C LEU A 39 -4.48 6.62 6.53
N GLN A 40 -3.42 6.56 5.72
CA GLN A 40 -2.57 7.69 5.36
C GLN A 40 -2.73 8.09 3.91
N GLU A 41 -2.88 7.10 3.03
CA GLU A 41 -3.03 7.31 1.60
C GLU A 41 -3.69 6.09 0.97
N VAL A 42 -4.51 6.30 -0.03
CA VAL A 42 -5.12 5.23 -0.82
C VAL A 42 -5.27 5.71 -2.27
N GLY A 43 -5.11 4.80 -3.20
CA GLY A 43 -5.27 5.17 -4.60
C GLY A 43 -5.01 4.03 -5.58
N SER A 44 -4.99 4.44 -6.84
CA SER A 44 -4.66 3.57 -7.97
C SER A 44 -3.82 4.34 -8.97
N LEU A 45 -3.01 3.64 -9.74
CA LEU A 45 -2.25 4.23 -10.83
C LEU A 45 -2.23 3.30 -12.04
N GLN A 46 -2.05 3.92 -13.20
CA GLN A 46 -1.72 3.29 -14.46
C GLN A 46 -0.42 3.90 -14.96
N ALA A 47 0.63 3.10 -15.09
CA ALA A 47 1.88 3.59 -15.68
C ALA A 47 1.66 3.86 -17.17
N VAL A 48 2.12 5.02 -17.65
CA VAL A 48 2.08 5.41 -19.06
C VAL A 48 3.48 5.43 -19.68
N HIS A 49 4.51 5.44 -18.84
CA HIS A 49 5.92 5.26 -19.21
C HIS A 49 6.62 4.45 -18.12
N PRO A 50 7.76 3.80 -18.43
CA PRO A 50 8.58 3.17 -17.40
C PRO A 50 8.94 4.18 -16.30
N HIS A 51 8.79 3.78 -15.03
CA HIS A 51 9.11 4.64 -13.90
C HIS A 51 9.60 3.85 -12.71
N ILE A 52 10.28 4.54 -11.79
CA ILE A 52 10.75 3.99 -10.53
C ILE A 52 10.28 4.88 -9.38
N SER A 53 9.91 4.24 -8.29
CA SER A 53 9.50 4.87 -7.04
C SER A 53 10.42 4.39 -5.93
N GLN A 54 11.06 5.33 -5.20
CA GLN A 54 12.01 5.00 -4.12
C GLN A 54 11.65 5.75 -2.86
N ARG A 55 11.60 5.04 -1.73
CA ARG A 55 11.29 5.63 -0.43
C ARG A 55 12.02 4.92 0.69
N GLU A 56 12.17 5.63 1.82
CA GLU A 56 12.70 5.09 3.07
C GLU A 56 12.22 5.92 4.27
N ASN A 57 12.33 5.36 5.46
CA ASN A 57 12.06 6.05 6.72
C ASN A 57 10.63 6.62 6.85
N LEU A 58 9.65 5.98 6.22
CA LEU A 58 8.25 6.32 6.39
C LEU A 58 7.66 5.52 7.56
N VAL A 59 7.00 6.21 8.49
CA VAL A 59 6.24 5.56 9.57
C VAL A 59 4.90 5.11 8.98
N SER A 60 4.95 4.02 8.23
CA SER A 60 3.86 3.53 7.40
C SER A 60 4.09 2.08 7.02
N PHE A 61 3.00 1.38 6.75
CA PHE A 61 3.01 0.09 6.05
C PHE A 61 2.30 0.26 4.72
N LEU A 62 2.80 -0.42 3.71
CA LEU A 62 2.26 -0.37 2.36
C LEU A 62 1.70 -1.73 1.99
N CYS A 63 0.47 -1.73 1.52
CA CYS A 63 -0.11 -2.85 0.80
C CYS A 63 -0.45 -2.39 -0.61
N PHE A 64 0.08 -3.06 -1.62
CA PHE A 64 -0.36 -2.83 -2.99
C PHE A 64 -0.58 -4.13 -3.75
N ILE A 65 -1.43 -4.05 -4.76
CA ILE A 65 -1.74 -5.17 -5.64
C ILE A 65 -1.46 -4.77 -7.08
N VAL A 66 -0.95 -5.72 -7.85
CA VAL A 66 -0.69 -5.56 -9.28
C VAL A 66 -1.92 -6.04 -10.05
N LEU A 67 -2.62 -5.13 -10.70
CA LEU A 67 -3.84 -5.44 -11.46
C LEU A 67 -3.51 -5.94 -12.86
N SER A 68 -2.48 -5.37 -13.48
CA SER A 68 -2.00 -5.73 -14.81
C SER A 68 -0.55 -5.32 -14.98
N GLY A 69 0.11 -5.88 -15.97
CA GLY A 69 1.51 -5.56 -16.27
C GLY A 69 2.49 -6.25 -15.33
N GLU A 70 3.74 -5.82 -15.41
CA GLU A 70 4.84 -6.39 -14.65
C GLU A 70 5.73 -5.30 -14.08
N GLY A 71 6.43 -5.65 -13.02
CA GLY A 71 7.39 -4.75 -12.42
C GLY A 71 8.29 -5.47 -11.43
N GLU A 72 8.94 -4.69 -10.59
CA GLU A 72 9.98 -5.16 -9.70
C GLU A 72 9.90 -4.42 -8.37
N LEU A 73 10.10 -5.14 -7.28
CA LEU A 73 10.25 -4.57 -5.93
C LEU A 73 11.65 -4.90 -5.41
N SER A 74 12.37 -3.89 -4.96
CA SER A 74 13.59 -4.08 -4.15
C SER A 74 13.27 -3.71 -2.71
N TYR A 75 13.54 -4.64 -1.79
CA TYR A 75 13.21 -4.49 -0.38
C TYR A 75 14.16 -5.34 0.46
N GLU A 76 14.80 -4.72 1.46
CA GLU A 76 15.74 -5.38 2.37
C GLU A 76 16.82 -6.22 1.64
N GLY A 77 17.39 -5.66 0.58
CA GLY A 77 18.46 -6.30 -0.19
C GLY A 77 18.03 -7.42 -1.13
N GLN A 78 16.74 -7.67 -1.24
CA GLN A 78 16.17 -8.65 -2.15
C GLN A 78 15.41 -7.96 -3.28
N THR A 79 15.42 -8.58 -4.45
CA THR A 79 14.67 -8.13 -5.61
C THR A 79 13.59 -9.16 -5.96
N TYR A 80 12.36 -8.70 -6.07
CA TYR A 80 11.20 -9.52 -6.36
C TYR A 80 10.60 -9.12 -7.70
N GLN A 81 10.35 -10.10 -8.57
CA GLN A 81 9.59 -9.88 -9.80
C GLN A 81 8.11 -9.89 -9.49
N LEU A 82 7.38 -8.90 -10.00
CA LEU A 82 5.96 -8.72 -9.76
C LEU A 82 5.17 -8.91 -11.06
N HIS A 83 4.06 -9.62 -10.94
CA HIS A 83 3.16 -9.93 -12.06
C HIS A 83 1.72 -9.61 -11.65
N ALA A 84 0.84 -9.52 -12.63
CA ALA A 84 -0.59 -9.35 -12.37
C ALA A 84 -1.08 -10.42 -11.38
N GLY A 85 -1.81 -10.00 -10.35
CA GLY A 85 -2.30 -10.87 -9.26
C GLY A 85 -1.40 -10.91 -8.03
N ASP A 86 -0.20 -10.34 -8.09
CA ASP A 86 0.70 -10.28 -6.94
C ASP A 86 0.28 -9.18 -5.96
N CYS A 87 0.51 -9.45 -4.68
CA CYS A 87 0.34 -8.52 -3.58
C CYS A 87 1.69 -8.25 -2.91
N VAL A 88 1.84 -7.04 -2.41
CA VAL A 88 2.99 -6.60 -1.63
C VAL A 88 2.53 -6.11 -0.27
N PHE A 89 3.22 -6.53 0.80
CA PHE A 89 3.02 -6.02 2.14
C PHE A 89 4.40 -5.78 2.78
N ILE A 90 4.73 -4.51 3.01
CA ILE A 90 6.05 -4.10 3.48
C ILE A 90 5.99 -3.01 4.54
N ASP A 91 7.06 -2.96 5.37
CA ASP A 91 7.32 -1.92 6.35
C ASP A 91 8.11 -0.80 5.68
N CYS A 92 7.49 0.36 5.52
CA CYS A 92 8.07 1.50 4.81
C CYS A 92 9.15 2.25 5.60
N ARG A 93 9.42 1.87 6.85
CA ARG A 93 10.60 2.35 7.58
C ARG A 93 11.89 1.85 6.96
N LYS A 94 11.83 0.70 6.28
CA LYS A 94 12.93 0.14 5.50
C LYS A 94 12.95 0.75 4.11
N ALA A 95 14.15 0.88 3.53
CA ALA A 95 14.29 1.35 2.16
C ALA A 95 13.65 0.37 1.18
N TYR A 96 12.89 0.89 0.24
CA TYR A 96 12.30 0.10 -0.83
C TYR A 96 12.18 0.90 -2.12
N SER A 97 12.17 0.18 -3.23
CA SER A 97 11.84 0.76 -4.52
C SER A 97 10.97 -0.19 -5.32
N HIS A 98 10.05 0.35 -6.08
CA HIS A 98 9.29 -0.43 -7.06
C HIS A 98 9.31 0.28 -8.41
N SER A 99 9.32 -0.51 -9.48
CA SER A 99 9.45 0.03 -10.83
C SER A 99 8.74 -0.86 -11.83
N THR A 100 8.25 -0.24 -12.89
CA THR A 100 7.77 -0.94 -14.08
C THR A 100 8.62 -0.54 -15.28
N SER A 101 8.76 -1.42 -16.25
CA SER A 101 9.54 -1.18 -17.46
C SER A 101 8.64 -1.26 -18.70
N ASN A 102 8.85 -2.25 -19.57
CA ASN A 102 8.17 -2.32 -20.86
C ASN A 102 6.72 -2.79 -20.79
N ASP A 103 6.38 -3.69 -19.85
CA ASP A 103 5.01 -4.12 -19.62
C ASP A 103 4.42 -3.28 -18.48
N LEU A 104 3.91 -2.12 -18.82
CA LEU A 104 3.47 -1.08 -17.89
C LEU A 104 2.34 -1.57 -17.00
N TRP A 105 2.53 -1.44 -15.69
CA TRP A 105 1.58 -1.97 -14.71
C TRP A 105 0.47 -1.01 -14.32
N SER A 106 -0.60 -1.59 -13.78
CA SER A 106 -1.65 -0.91 -13.03
C SER A 106 -1.63 -1.42 -11.60
N LEU A 107 -1.71 -0.52 -10.65
CA LEU A 107 -1.66 -0.82 -9.22
C LEU A 107 -2.85 -0.21 -8.48
N GLN A 108 -3.25 -0.86 -7.38
CA GLN A 108 -4.01 -0.24 -6.28
C GLN A 108 -3.20 -0.37 -5.00
N TRP A 109 -3.24 0.64 -4.13
CA TRP A 109 -2.46 0.63 -2.90
C TRP A 109 -3.15 1.35 -1.75
N CYS A 110 -2.68 1.06 -0.53
CA CYS A 110 -2.89 1.91 0.62
C CYS A 110 -1.64 1.98 1.49
N HIS A 111 -1.41 3.13 2.07
CA HIS A 111 -0.50 3.33 3.18
C HIS A 111 -1.32 3.46 4.45
N PHE A 112 -0.96 2.73 5.48
CA PHE A 112 -1.68 2.71 6.75
C PHE A 112 -0.75 2.47 7.92
N TYR A 113 -1.23 2.76 9.11
CA TYR A 113 -0.44 2.61 10.32
C TYR A 113 -1.33 2.42 11.55
N ALA A 114 -0.74 1.88 12.59
CA ALA A 114 -1.24 1.88 13.96
C ALA A 114 -0.05 1.65 14.90
N PRO A 115 -0.08 2.11 16.15
CA PRO A 115 1.00 1.82 17.10
C PRO A 115 1.27 0.32 17.30
N SER A 116 0.24 -0.52 17.14
CA SER A 116 0.36 -1.99 17.23
C SER A 116 0.88 -2.65 15.95
N LEU A 117 0.90 -1.96 14.83
CA LEU A 117 1.17 -2.57 13.53
C LEU A 117 2.59 -3.13 13.39
N PRO A 118 3.66 -2.50 13.95
CA PRO A 118 4.99 -3.10 13.92
C PRO A 118 5.03 -4.51 14.53
N ALA A 119 4.36 -4.72 15.66
CA ALA A 119 4.29 -6.05 16.28
C ALA A 119 3.51 -7.06 15.44
N VAL A 120 2.42 -6.61 14.80
CA VAL A 120 1.64 -7.46 13.89
C VAL A 120 2.49 -7.87 12.69
N TYR A 121 3.24 -6.95 12.12
CA TYR A 121 4.13 -7.24 10.98
C TYR A 121 5.25 -8.22 11.36
N GLU A 122 5.84 -8.08 12.55
CA GLU A 122 6.82 -9.05 13.04
C GLU A 122 6.21 -10.45 13.17
N LYS A 123 4.99 -10.54 13.66
CA LYS A 123 4.26 -11.83 13.74
C LYS A 123 4.00 -12.40 12.34
N TYR A 124 3.65 -11.56 11.38
CA TYR A 124 3.49 -11.95 9.99
C TYR A 124 4.78 -12.61 9.45
N LYS A 125 5.93 -11.98 9.67
CA LYS A 125 7.23 -12.51 9.24
C LYS A 125 7.61 -13.81 9.98
N GLU A 126 7.42 -13.86 11.29
CA GLU A 126 7.71 -15.06 12.10
C GLU A 126 6.95 -16.28 11.61
N ARG A 127 5.76 -16.10 11.08
CA ARG A 127 4.92 -17.18 10.58
C ARG A 127 5.17 -17.52 9.11
N GLY A 128 6.19 -16.96 8.52
CA GLY A 128 6.55 -17.23 7.13
C GLY A 128 5.96 -16.26 6.12
N GLY A 129 5.37 -15.16 6.57
CA GLY A 129 4.88 -14.10 5.69
C GLY A 129 6.01 -13.47 4.89
N ARG A 130 5.76 -13.21 3.63
CA ARG A 130 6.74 -12.68 2.67
C ARG A 130 6.31 -11.29 2.19
N PRO A 131 7.29 -10.44 1.80
CA PRO A 131 6.97 -9.12 1.24
C PRO A 131 6.10 -9.19 -0.02
N VAL A 132 6.26 -10.25 -0.81
CA VAL A 132 5.49 -10.47 -2.04
C VAL A 132 4.85 -11.86 -1.96
N PHE A 133 3.57 -11.93 -2.27
CA PHE A 133 2.83 -13.18 -2.33
C PHE A 133 1.77 -13.11 -3.43
N HIS A 134 1.32 -14.27 -3.86
CA HIS A 134 0.29 -14.40 -4.90
C HIS A 134 -0.94 -15.09 -4.29
N PRO A 135 -1.98 -14.34 -3.90
CA PRO A 135 -3.18 -14.95 -3.32
C PRO A 135 -3.95 -15.76 -4.37
N ASP A 136 -4.68 -16.77 -3.91
CA ASP A 136 -5.52 -17.59 -4.80
C ASP A 136 -6.62 -16.74 -5.46
N ASP A 137 -7.13 -15.75 -4.72
CA ASP A 137 -8.14 -14.82 -5.21
C ASP A 137 -7.78 -13.38 -4.80
N LEU A 138 -7.56 -12.54 -5.80
CA LEU A 138 -7.22 -11.13 -5.60
C LEU A 138 -8.45 -10.28 -5.22
N THR A 139 -9.65 -10.76 -5.50
CA THR A 139 -10.90 -10.00 -5.37
C THR A 139 -11.09 -9.38 -3.98
N PRO A 140 -10.89 -10.11 -2.85
CA PRO A 140 -11.06 -9.51 -1.53
C PRO A 140 -10.16 -8.29 -1.30
N PHE A 141 -8.92 -8.34 -1.77
CA PHE A 141 -7.98 -7.21 -1.67
C PHE A 141 -8.45 -6.02 -2.50
N ARG A 142 -8.89 -6.27 -3.74
CA ARG A 142 -9.40 -5.22 -4.63
C ARG A 142 -10.61 -4.51 -4.02
N LEU A 143 -11.56 -5.27 -3.49
CA LEU A 143 -12.77 -4.71 -2.88
C LEU A 143 -12.43 -3.85 -1.65
N LEU A 144 -11.52 -4.33 -0.80
CA LEU A 144 -11.11 -3.56 0.39
C LEU A 144 -10.42 -2.25 0.02
N LEU A 145 -9.52 -2.27 -0.96
CA LEU A 145 -8.84 -1.05 -1.41
C LEU A 145 -9.83 -0.07 -2.05
N THR A 146 -10.81 -0.56 -2.80
CA THR A 146 -11.89 0.27 -3.35
C THR A 146 -12.76 0.85 -2.25
N ASP A 147 -13.14 0.06 -1.24
CA ASP A 147 -13.92 0.52 -0.10
C ASP A 147 -13.17 1.61 0.69
N LEU A 148 -11.87 1.42 0.91
CA LEU A 148 -11.02 2.42 1.58
C LEU A 148 -10.98 3.74 0.79
N TYR A 149 -10.86 3.66 -0.52
CA TYR A 149 -10.89 4.84 -1.38
C TYR A 149 -12.23 5.58 -1.26
N ASN A 150 -13.33 4.86 -1.32
CA ASN A 150 -14.66 5.44 -1.22
C ASN A 150 -14.91 6.07 0.15
N LEU A 151 -14.48 5.42 1.23
CA LEU A 151 -14.57 5.95 2.59
C LEU A 151 -13.72 7.22 2.74
N ALA A 152 -12.49 7.21 2.23
CA ALA A 152 -11.58 8.35 2.30
C ALA A 152 -12.15 9.58 1.58
N SER A 153 -12.88 9.38 0.48
CA SER A 153 -13.51 10.46 -0.28
C SER A 153 -14.88 10.86 0.26
N SER A 154 -15.43 10.14 1.23
CA SER A 154 -16.75 10.41 1.80
C SER A 154 -16.70 11.52 2.84
N SER A 155 -17.89 12.01 3.22
CA SER A 155 -18.06 12.95 4.33
C SER A 155 -18.67 12.29 5.58
N ASP A 156 -18.65 10.96 5.64
CA ASP A 156 -19.19 10.20 6.77
C ASP A 156 -18.42 10.55 8.06
N TYR A 157 -19.13 11.00 9.09
CA TYR A 157 -18.51 11.44 10.34
C TYR A 157 -17.86 10.30 11.13
N ILE A 158 -18.25 9.03 10.88
CA ILE A 158 -17.65 7.86 11.52
C ILE A 158 -16.69 7.13 10.58
N ARG A 159 -16.25 7.77 9.52
CA ARG A 159 -15.40 7.13 8.51
C ARG A 159 -14.10 6.57 9.06
N ASP A 160 -13.49 7.21 10.07
CA ASP A 160 -12.28 6.66 10.72
C ASP A 160 -12.52 5.30 11.35
N MET A 161 -13.70 5.09 11.99
CA MET A 161 -14.08 3.79 12.53
C MET A 161 -14.34 2.77 11.43
N ARG A 162 -14.99 3.17 10.35
CA ARG A 162 -15.22 2.29 9.19
C ARG A 162 -13.91 1.93 8.48
N ILE A 163 -13.00 2.87 8.36
CA ILE A 163 -11.65 2.63 7.83
C ILE A 163 -10.91 1.64 8.74
N ASN A 164 -10.96 1.82 10.05
CA ASN A 164 -10.37 0.88 11.01
C ASN A 164 -10.91 -0.54 10.80
N GLU A 165 -12.21 -0.71 10.62
CA GLU A 165 -12.82 -2.01 10.33
C GLU A 165 -12.27 -2.62 9.03
N LYS A 166 -12.21 -1.85 7.95
CA LYS A 166 -11.70 -2.32 6.66
C LYS A 166 -10.21 -2.67 6.71
N LEU A 167 -9.41 -1.86 7.39
CA LEU A 167 -7.99 -2.14 7.60
C LEU A 167 -7.79 -3.38 8.48
N GLY A 168 -8.65 -3.60 9.47
CA GLY A 168 -8.65 -4.83 10.26
C GLY A 168 -8.91 -6.06 9.41
N THR A 169 -9.88 -6.00 8.51
CA THR A 169 -10.16 -7.08 7.55
C THR A 169 -8.96 -7.31 6.62
N LEU A 170 -8.35 -6.24 6.12
CA LEU A 170 -7.16 -6.32 5.27
C LEU A 170 -6.02 -7.03 6.02
N LEU A 171 -5.74 -6.65 7.27
CA LEU A 171 -4.71 -7.30 8.08
C LEU A 171 -4.98 -8.78 8.29
N THR A 172 -6.23 -9.16 8.51
CA THR A 172 -6.63 -10.56 8.65
C THR A 172 -6.30 -11.34 7.37
N LEU A 173 -6.67 -10.79 6.22
CA LEU A 173 -6.33 -11.42 4.93
C LEU A 173 -4.81 -11.54 4.73
N LEU A 174 -4.05 -10.50 5.09
CA LEU A 174 -2.60 -10.53 5.00
C LEU A 174 -2.01 -11.59 5.94
N MET A 175 -2.50 -11.68 7.17
CA MET A 175 -2.04 -12.68 8.14
C MET A 175 -2.34 -14.11 7.68
N GLU A 176 -3.47 -14.34 7.02
CA GLU A 176 -3.81 -15.64 6.44
C GLU A 176 -2.76 -16.11 5.44
N GLN A 177 -2.12 -15.20 4.71
CA GLN A 177 -1.06 -15.53 3.75
C GLN A 177 0.20 -16.07 4.44
N SER A 178 0.36 -15.86 5.74
CA SER A 178 1.52 -16.32 6.52
C SER A 178 1.32 -17.70 7.16
N TRP A 179 0.12 -18.25 7.10
CA TRP A 179 -0.22 -19.56 7.74
C TRP A 179 -0.11 -20.72 6.75
N HIS A 180 1.05 -20.90 6.20
CA HIS A 180 1.30 -22.06 5.33
C HIS A 180 2.31 -23.01 5.93
#